data_450bcb731a1ca5291db898018b552bec
#
_entry.id   450bcb731a1ca5291db898018b552bec
#
_cell.length_a   1.000
_cell.length_b   1.000
_cell.length_c   1.000
_cell.angle_alpha   90.00
_cell.angle_beta   90.00
_cell.angle_gamma   90.00
#
_symmetry.space_group_name_H-M   'P 1'
#
loop_
_entity.id
_entity.type
_entity.pdbx_description
1 polymer ?
#
loop_
_entity_poly.entity_id
_entity_poly.type
_entity_poly.pdbx_seq_one_letter_code
_entity_poly.pdbx_strand_id
1 'polypeptide(L)'
;MGKYTAQGYQGFCKDPKSDRAQAARTAAESVGAKLVSYTGLRGPYDFLAVFEGTFAQGAGVKMATEASGALCNIAVCEAIDINEIARNAAKIASAYKAPGK
;
A
#
# COMPACT_ATOMS: atom_id res chain seq x y z
N MET A 1 0.33 -3.47 -0.33
CA MET A 1 0.44 -4.91 -0.02
C MET A 1 1.50 -5.14 1.01
N GLY A 2 1.31 -6.10 1.87
CA GLY A 2 2.28 -6.37 2.91
C GLY A 2 2.18 -7.77 3.47
N LYS A 3 3.00 -8.03 4.48
CA LYS A 3 3.12 -9.34 5.14
C LYS A 3 2.95 -9.17 6.64
N TYR A 4 2.40 -10.20 7.28
CA TYR A 4 2.38 -10.29 8.74
C TYR A 4 3.71 -10.86 9.23
N THR A 5 4.18 -10.34 10.35
CA THR A 5 5.31 -10.92 11.09
C THR A 5 4.83 -12.10 11.93
N ALA A 6 5.78 -12.82 12.57
CA ALA A 6 5.43 -13.83 13.55
C ALA A 6 4.53 -13.26 14.67
N GLN A 7 4.81 -12.03 15.12
CA GLN A 7 4.00 -11.34 16.11
C GLN A 7 2.57 -11.09 15.58
N GLY A 8 2.44 -10.70 14.32
CA GLY A 8 1.12 -10.52 13.68
C GLY A 8 0.34 -11.82 13.61
N TYR A 9 0.99 -12.92 13.23
CA TYR A 9 0.35 -14.25 13.22
C TYR A 9 -0.05 -14.70 14.61
N GLN A 10 0.77 -14.44 15.62
CA GLN A 10 0.42 -14.76 17.01
C GLN A 10 -0.88 -14.07 17.44
N GLY A 11 -1.09 -12.83 16.99
CA GLY A 11 -2.33 -12.12 17.25
C GLY A 11 -3.55 -12.83 16.65
N PHE A 12 -3.43 -13.34 15.42
CA PHE A 12 -4.50 -14.15 14.82
C PHE A 12 -4.74 -15.46 15.56
N CYS A 13 -3.66 -16.12 16.01
CA CYS A 13 -3.79 -17.37 16.76
C CYS A 13 -4.49 -17.17 18.10
N LYS A 14 -4.26 -16.03 18.76
CA LYS A 14 -4.93 -15.69 20.01
C LYS A 14 -6.39 -15.29 19.80
N ASP A 15 -6.67 -14.61 18.69
CA ASP A 15 -8.01 -14.14 18.35
C ASP A 15 -8.24 -14.32 16.85
N PRO A 16 -8.76 -15.50 16.43
CA PRO A 16 -9.05 -15.75 15.02
C PRO A 16 -10.08 -14.80 14.41
N LYS A 17 -10.84 -14.09 15.24
CA LYS A 17 -11.83 -13.10 14.80
C LYS A 17 -11.26 -11.68 14.75
N SER A 18 -9.95 -11.52 14.90
CA SER A 18 -9.29 -10.23 14.88
C SER A 18 -9.63 -9.47 13.58
N ASP A 19 -10.13 -8.24 13.74
CA ASP A 19 -10.55 -7.41 12.61
C ASP A 19 -9.39 -6.51 12.16
N ARG A 20 -8.60 -7.01 11.21
CA ARG A 20 -7.44 -6.28 10.67
C ARG A 20 -7.87 -5.14 9.77
N ALA A 21 -9.02 -5.26 9.12
CA ALA A 21 -9.58 -4.17 8.32
C ALA A 21 -9.91 -2.97 9.21
N GLN A 22 -10.47 -3.21 10.39
CA GLN A 22 -10.77 -2.13 11.34
C GLN A 22 -9.49 -1.45 11.83
N ALA A 23 -8.45 -2.23 12.11
CA ALA A 23 -7.15 -1.69 12.51
C ALA A 23 -6.56 -0.79 11.40
N ALA A 24 -6.63 -1.24 10.15
CA ALA A 24 -6.17 -0.48 9.00
C ALA A 24 -7.01 0.80 8.80
N ARG A 25 -8.32 0.72 9.00
CA ARG A 25 -9.21 1.88 8.91
C ARG A 25 -8.86 2.93 9.95
N THR A 26 -8.65 2.52 11.18
CA THR A 26 -8.26 3.42 12.26
C THR A 26 -6.93 4.11 11.94
N ALA A 27 -5.95 3.37 11.45
CA ALA A 27 -4.66 3.93 11.06
C ALA A 27 -4.80 4.97 9.93
N ALA A 28 -5.59 4.64 8.91
CA ALA A 28 -5.82 5.55 7.78
C ALA A 28 -6.52 6.83 8.22
N GLU A 29 -7.58 6.71 9.00
CA GLU A 29 -8.37 7.87 9.46
C GLU A 29 -7.56 8.80 10.35
N SER A 30 -6.58 8.28 11.09
CA SER A 30 -5.72 9.09 11.96
C SER A 30 -4.88 10.11 11.19
N VAL A 31 -4.66 9.90 9.90
CA VAL A 31 -3.91 10.82 9.02
C VAL A 31 -4.79 11.44 7.94
N GLY A 32 -6.10 11.30 8.05
CA GLY A 32 -7.04 11.88 7.10
C GLY A 32 -7.24 11.08 5.82
N ALA A 33 -6.74 9.87 5.75
CA ALA A 33 -6.98 8.96 4.64
C ALA A 33 -8.22 8.09 4.91
N LYS A 34 -8.64 7.32 3.90
CA LYS A 34 -9.81 6.45 3.99
C LYS A 34 -9.47 5.06 3.49
N LEU A 35 -9.79 4.05 4.27
CA LEU A 35 -9.69 2.67 3.82
C LEU A 35 -10.86 2.35 2.89
N VAL A 36 -10.54 1.92 1.67
CA VAL A 36 -11.53 1.49 0.67
C VAL A 36 -11.80 -0.01 0.80
N SER A 37 -10.73 -0.82 0.89
CA SER A 37 -10.86 -2.26 1.00
C SER A 37 -9.65 -2.87 1.68
N TYR A 38 -9.85 -4.03 2.30
CA TYR A 38 -8.80 -4.84 2.91
C TYR A 38 -9.05 -6.28 2.54
N THR A 39 -8.10 -6.91 1.87
CA THR A 39 -8.26 -8.26 1.31
C THR A 39 -7.08 -9.13 1.73
N GLY A 40 -7.38 -10.31 2.28
CA GLY A 40 -6.36 -11.33 2.52
C GLY A 40 -5.90 -11.93 1.20
N LEU A 41 -4.63 -12.20 1.09
CA LEU A 41 -4.01 -12.76 -0.12
C LEU A 41 -3.34 -14.09 0.18
N ARG A 42 -3.24 -14.89 -0.86
CA ARG A 42 -2.43 -16.10 -0.89
C ARG A 42 -1.33 -15.89 -1.93
N GLY A 43 -0.08 -15.89 -1.48
CA GLY A 43 1.05 -15.64 -2.39
C GLY A 43 2.19 -14.96 -1.66
N PRO A 44 2.99 -14.16 -2.37
CA PRO A 44 4.15 -13.49 -1.77
C PRO A 44 3.78 -12.38 -0.78
N TYR A 45 2.54 -11.91 -0.80
CA TYR A 45 2.01 -10.97 0.17
C TYR A 45 0.81 -11.57 0.88
N ASP A 46 0.56 -11.14 2.11
CA ASP A 46 -0.52 -11.68 2.95
C ASP A 46 -1.79 -10.85 2.88
N PHE A 47 -1.68 -9.57 2.50
CA PHE A 47 -2.84 -8.70 2.40
C PHE A 47 -2.65 -7.61 1.34
N LEU A 48 -3.79 -7.09 0.87
CA LEU A 48 -3.89 -5.90 0.03
C LEU A 48 -4.84 -4.93 0.70
N ALA A 49 -4.35 -3.75 1.03
CA ALA A 49 -5.18 -2.66 1.52
C ALA A 49 -5.21 -1.54 0.49
N VAL A 50 -6.41 -1.09 0.15
CA VAL A 50 -6.60 0.03 -0.78
C VAL A 50 -7.10 1.23 0.01
N PHE A 51 -6.42 2.36 -0.14
CA PHE A 51 -6.74 3.61 0.55
C PHE A 51 -6.97 4.73 -0.44
N GLU A 52 -7.83 5.66 -0.07
CA GLU A 52 -7.90 6.99 -0.68
C GLU A 52 -7.10 7.96 0.19
N GLY A 53 -6.14 8.65 -0.42
CA GLY A 53 -5.27 9.57 0.29
C GLY A 53 -4.02 9.88 -0.52
N THR A 54 -3.08 10.56 0.11
CA THR A 54 -1.78 10.87 -0.52
C THR A 54 -0.79 9.73 -0.34
N PHE A 55 0.22 9.71 -1.20
CA PHE A 55 1.31 8.74 -1.03
C PHE A 55 2.00 8.90 0.33
N ALA A 56 2.18 10.14 0.79
CA ALA A 56 2.80 10.41 2.09
C ALA A 56 2.00 9.81 3.25
N GLN A 57 0.67 9.87 3.18
CA GLN A 57 -0.20 9.23 4.19
C GLN A 57 -0.03 7.71 4.18
N GLY A 58 0.00 7.09 3.00
CA GLY A 58 0.23 5.66 2.86
C GLY A 58 1.61 5.24 3.35
N ALA A 59 2.64 6.00 3.03
CA ALA A 59 4.00 5.74 3.50
C ALA A 59 4.09 5.88 5.03
N GLY A 60 3.35 6.82 5.63
CA GLY A 60 3.26 6.97 7.08
C GLY A 60 2.63 5.75 7.75
N VAL A 61 1.56 5.23 7.17
CA VAL A 61 0.93 3.99 7.65
C VAL A 61 1.92 2.82 7.59
N LYS A 62 2.66 2.69 6.48
CA LYS A 62 3.71 1.67 6.34
C LYS A 62 4.72 1.78 7.48
N MET A 63 5.29 2.96 7.67
CA MET A 63 6.35 3.16 8.67
C MET A 63 5.86 2.85 10.07
N ALA A 64 4.68 3.34 10.45
CA ALA A 64 4.12 3.12 11.77
C ALA A 64 3.79 1.65 12.04
N THR A 65 3.19 0.97 11.07
CA THR A 65 2.79 -0.43 11.23
C THR A 65 3.99 -1.38 11.21
N GLU A 66 5.00 -1.10 10.41
CA GLU A 66 6.24 -1.89 10.46
C GLU A 66 6.99 -1.64 11.77
N ALA A 67 7.02 -0.40 12.25
CA ALA A 67 7.66 -0.07 13.53
C ALA A 67 6.98 -0.76 14.72
N SER A 68 5.68 -1.03 14.63
CA SER A 68 4.95 -1.77 15.67
C SER A 68 5.36 -3.23 15.79
N GLY A 69 6.02 -3.77 14.79
CA GLY A 69 6.45 -5.17 14.73
C GLY A 69 5.39 -6.14 14.21
N ALA A 70 4.17 -5.69 13.95
CA ALA A 70 3.09 -6.57 13.49
C ALA A 70 3.13 -6.87 11.99
N LEU A 71 3.65 -5.95 11.19
CA LEU A 71 3.71 -6.03 9.73
C LEU A 71 5.14 -5.85 9.24
N CYS A 72 5.41 -6.37 8.04
CA CYS A 72 6.70 -6.20 7.39
C CYS A 72 6.55 -6.22 5.87
N ASN A 73 7.60 -5.80 5.18
CA ASN A 73 7.71 -5.85 3.71
C ASN A 73 6.52 -5.18 3.01
N ILE A 74 6.03 -4.08 3.56
CA ILE A 74 4.91 -3.35 2.95
C ILE A 74 5.41 -2.63 1.70
N ALA A 75 4.75 -2.90 0.57
CA ALA A 75 4.92 -2.16 -0.67
C ALA A 75 3.79 -1.15 -0.78
N VAL A 76 4.14 0.13 -0.79
CA VAL A 76 3.18 1.21 -1.00
C VAL A 76 3.21 1.56 -2.48
N CYS A 77 2.06 1.42 -3.14
CA CYS A 77 1.91 1.71 -4.56
C CYS A 77 0.85 2.79 -4.73
N GLU A 78 1.07 3.66 -5.70
CA GLU A 78 0.09 4.67 -6.07
C GLU A 78 -0.64 4.20 -7.32
N ALA A 79 -1.98 4.28 -7.29
CA ALA A 79 -2.77 4.01 -8.49
C ALA A 79 -2.57 5.17 -9.48
N ILE A 80 -2.31 4.84 -10.73
CA ILE A 80 -2.07 5.81 -11.79
C ILE A 80 -3.00 5.56 -12.97
N ASP A 81 -3.24 6.60 -13.76
CA ASP A 81 -3.85 6.45 -15.08
C ASP A 81 -2.72 6.24 -16.10
N ILE A 82 -2.49 4.99 -16.46
CA ILE A 82 -1.41 4.63 -17.38
C ILE A 82 -1.60 5.28 -18.76
N ASN A 83 -2.85 5.49 -19.17
CA ASN A 83 -3.12 6.10 -20.46
C ASN A 83 -2.77 7.60 -20.48
N GLU A 84 -2.98 8.31 -19.37
CA GLU A 84 -2.54 9.69 -19.23
C GLU A 84 -1.01 9.78 -19.31
N ILE A 85 -0.33 8.90 -18.62
CA ILE A 85 1.14 8.83 -18.66
C ILE A 85 1.61 8.50 -20.07
N ALA A 86 0.94 7.56 -20.74
CA ALA A 86 1.28 7.18 -22.11
C ALA A 86 1.12 8.35 -23.09
N ARG A 87 0.09 9.19 -22.90
CA ARG A 87 -0.10 10.39 -23.74
C ARG A 87 1.06 11.37 -23.56
N ASN A 88 1.51 11.57 -22.33
CA ASN A 88 2.68 12.40 -22.05
C ASN A 88 3.95 11.79 -22.65
N ALA A 89 4.13 10.48 -22.51
CA ALA A 89 5.27 9.78 -23.07
C ALA A 89 5.32 9.88 -24.59
N ALA A 90 4.17 9.80 -25.26
CA ALA A 90 4.08 9.92 -26.71
C ALA A 90 4.51 11.34 -27.17
N LYS A 91 4.11 12.38 -26.44
CA LYS A 91 4.54 13.75 -26.75
C LYS A 91 6.05 13.92 -26.57
N ILE A 92 6.58 13.37 -25.48
CA ILE A 92 8.03 13.43 -25.19
C ILE A 92 8.80 12.66 -26.27
N ALA A 93 8.34 11.47 -26.65
CA ALA A 93 9.00 10.63 -27.64
C ALA A 93 9.07 11.31 -29.01
N SER A 94 8.06 12.12 -29.36
CA SER A 94 8.07 12.85 -30.62
C SER A 94 9.00 14.09 -30.64
N ALA A 95 9.30 14.62 -29.44
CA ALA A 95 10.12 15.83 -29.28
C ALA A 95 11.55 15.55 -28.82
N TYR A 96 11.73 14.49 -28.06
CA TYR A 96 13.03 14.17 -27.44
C TYR A 96 13.94 13.44 -28.40
N LYS A 97 15.18 13.88 -28.43
CA LYS A 97 16.26 13.24 -29.19
C LYS A 97 17.35 12.80 -28.20
N ALA A 98 17.64 11.53 -28.16
CA ALA A 98 18.67 11.02 -27.25
C ALA A 98 20.03 11.61 -27.61
N PRO A 99 20.87 12.01 -26.61
CA PRO A 99 22.22 12.52 -26.91
C PRO A 99 23.04 11.50 -27.72
N GLY A 100 23.75 11.99 -28.73
CA GLY A 100 24.60 11.17 -29.60
C GLY A 100 23.90 10.44 -30.73
N LYS A 101 22.62 10.75 -30.96
CA LYS A 101 21.83 10.12 -32.02
C LYS A 101 21.35 11.10 -33.09
#